data_15a0a28550b5a88b74e655728be82f88
#
_entry.id   15a0a28550b5a88b74e655728be82f88
#
_cell.length_a   1.000
_cell.length_b   1.000
_cell.length_c   1.000
_cell.angle_alpha   90.00
_cell.angle_beta   90.00
_cell.angle_gamma   90.00
#
_symmetry.space_group_name_H-M   'P 1'
#
loop_
_entity.id
_entity.type
_entity.pdbx_description
1 polymer ?
#
loop_
_entity_poly.entity_id
_entity_poly.type
_entity_poly.pdbx_seq_one_letter_code
_entity_poly.pdbx_strand_id
1 'polypeptide(L)'
;QMCIRDSLPSTHPAKAPYSLFKQASDTVRSGVIIGLGSRLQVFQSELIKKITAKNEIDLELPGQQPCAYFLVTSDQDSTFDFLASLFLSFCFIKLVRYADHNCEGGKLPVPVHILGEELTACGTIPDLSRRLSVIRSRNISMSCVFQNLAGLQNRYPQNLWQEIIGNCDAQLFLGCTDQLTAEFISARTGLASVAVSSKSKQLGTWRISNYTPEFRETSGVGKRPVLTPDEVLRLPLDQALIIIRGKKVLQVDKMDYSKHPEAKYLRSCKASAHVPEWRRLEEEAAKTPQPAPKPAPAAKKPAKRKATKPAS
;
A
#
# COMPACT_ATOMS: atom_id res chain seq x y z
N GLN A 1 11.24 -34.14 12.76
CA GLN A 1 11.66 -33.00 11.87
C GLN A 1 12.82 -33.37 10.93
N MET A 2 13.63 -34.37 11.21
CA MET A 2 14.70 -34.81 10.29
C MET A 2 14.17 -35.57 9.05
N CYS A 3 13.07 -36.28 9.15
CA CYS A 3 12.56 -37.15 8.09
C CYS A 3 12.04 -36.43 6.83
N ILE A 4 11.39 -35.29 6.96
CA ILE A 4 10.84 -34.56 5.80
C ILE A 4 11.93 -34.04 4.86
N ARG A 5 13.04 -33.57 5.43
CA ARG A 5 14.17 -33.06 4.63
C ARG A 5 14.89 -34.15 3.86
N ASP A 6 15.05 -35.30 4.47
CA ASP A 6 15.83 -36.40 3.87
C ASP A 6 15.02 -37.10 2.73
N SER A 7 13.69 -36.94 2.76
CA SER A 7 12.81 -37.39 1.68
C SER A 7 12.81 -36.48 0.44
N LEU A 8 13.33 -35.25 0.54
CA LEU A 8 13.39 -34.34 -0.59
C LEU A 8 14.51 -34.72 -1.58
N PRO A 9 14.29 -34.64 -2.90
CA PRO A 9 15.32 -34.92 -3.91
C PRO A 9 16.51 -33.95 -3.77
N SER A 10 17.70 -34.38 -4.18
CA SER A 10 18.93 -33.58 -4.08
C SER A 10 18.86 -32.25 -4.82
N THR A 11 18.05 -32.19 -5.86
CA THR A 11 17.81 -30.99 -6.70
C THR A 11 16.79 -30.01 -6.10
N HIS A 12 16.19 -30.34 -4.95
CA HIS A 12 15.17 -29.47 -4.37
C HIS A 12 15.74 -28.11 -3.95
N PRO A 13 15.12 -26.98 -4.34
CA PRO A 13 15.67 -25.64 -4.14
C PRO A 13 15.91 -25.29 -2.66
N ALA A 14 15.22 -25.93 -1.71
CA ALA A 14 15.45 -25.72 -0.27
C ALA A 14 16.73 -26.37 0.26
N LYS A 15 17.38 -27.29 -0.44
CA LYS A 15 18.57 -28.01 0.09
C LYS A 15 19.81 -27.13 0.17
N ALA A 16 20.07 -26.32 -0.85
CA ALA A 16 21.25 -25.45 -0.87
C ALA A 16 21.21 -24.39 0.23
N PRO A 17 20.15 -23.58 0.40
CA PRO A 17 20.06 -22.62 1.49
C PRO A 17 20.13 -23.27 2.88
N TYR A 18 19.53 -24.45 3.03
CA TYR A 18 19.56 -25.16 4.31
C TYR A 18 20.95 -25.71 4.64
N SER A 19 21.71 -26.19 3.67
CA SER A 19 23.10 -26.64 3.90
C SER A 19 24.00 -25.49 4.34
N LEU A 20 23.82 -24.31 3.76
CA LEU A 20 24.52 -23.10 4.16
C LEU A 20 24.17 -22.69 5.60
N PHE A 21 22.88 -22.73 5.96
CA PHE A 21 22.42 -22.48 7.32
C PHE A 21 23.03 -23.47 8.32
N LYS A 22 23.16 -24.75 7.95
CA LYS A 22 23.79 -25.76 8.80
C LYS A 22 25.30 -25.53 9.04
N GLN A 23 26.02 -24.97 8.06
CA GLN A 23 27.43 -24.67 8.15
C GLN A 23 27.74 -23.43 9.00
N ALA A 24 26.72 -22.59 9.24
CA ALA A 24 26.88 -21.41 10.09
C ALA A 24 27.12 -21.79 11.54
N SER A 25 27.83 -20.93 12.28
CA SER A 25 28.07 -21.11 13.71
C SER A 25 26.77 -21.14 14.51
N ASP A 26 26.78 -21.74 15.69
CA ASP A 26 25.58 -21.80 16.55
C ASP A 26 25.04 -20.43 16.91
N THR A 27 25.91 -19.46 17.13
CA THR A 27 25.53 -18.07 17.40
C THR A 27 24.74 -17.46 16.24
N VAL A 28 25.23 -17.64 15.01
CA VAL A 28 24.57 -17.14 13.80
C VAL A 28 23.24 -17.86 13.58
N ARG A 29 23.21 -19.19 13.75
CA ARG A 29 21.97 -19.97 13.62
C ARG A 29 20.91 -19.53 14.63
N SER A 30 21.30 -19.34 15.89
CA SER A 30 20.41 -18.87 16.94
C SER A 30 19.87 -17.47 16.64
N GLY A 31 20.72 -16.55 16.17
CA GLY A 31 20.30 -15.22 15.75
C GLY A 31 19.27 -15.24 14.61
N VAL A 32 19.49 -16.08 13.59
CA VAL A 32 18.55 -16.25 12.47
C VAL A 32 17.22 -16.83 12.96
N ILE A 33 17.25 -17.85 13.83
CA ILE A 33 16.03 -18.49 14.37
C ILE A 33 15.22 -17.49 15.22
N ILE A 34 15.90 -16.74 16.10
CA ILE A 34 15.25 -15.72 16.94
C ILE A 34 14.66 -14.60 16.06
N GLY A 35 15.42 -14.11 15.09
CA GLY A 35 14.94 -13.08 14.17
C GLY A 35 13.75 -13.53 13.31
N LEU A 36 13.75 -14.79 12.85
CA LEU A 36 12.62 -15.38 12.14
C LEU A 36 11.41 -15.59 13.06
N GLY A 37 11.66 -16.12 14.27
CA GLY A 37 10.62 -16.33 15.28
C GLY A 37 9.92 -15.04 15.68
N SER A 38 10.65 -13.97 15.89
CA SER A 38 10.11 -12.64 16.17
C SER A 38 9.22 -12.12 15.02
N ARG A 39 9.68 -12.25 13.78
CA ARG A 39 8.88 -11.81 12.61
C ARG A 39 7.64 -12.66 12.35
N LEU A 40 7.70 -13.94 12.68
CA LEU A 40 6.59 -14.88 12.50
C LEU A 40 5.68 -14.99 13.73
N GLN A 41 5.98 -14.26 14.81
CA GLN A 41 5.20 -14.30 16.06
C GLN A 41 3.73 -13.96 15.81
N VAL A 42 3.44 -13.05 14.90
CA VAL A 42 2.08 -12.66 14.53
C VAL A 42 1.26 -13.85 14.03
N PHE A 43 1.87 -14.80 13.31
CA PHE A 43 1.20 -16.03 12.84
C PHE A 43 0.91 -17.05 13.96
N GLN A 44 1.33 -16.78 15.19
CA GLN A 44 0.95 -17.61 16.35
C GLN A 44 -0.46 -17.29 16.87
N SER A 45 -0.99 -16.11 16.54
CA SER A 45 -2.37 -15.75 16.86
C SER A 45 -3.35 -16.73 16.22
N GLU A 46 -4.28 -17.28 17.00
CA GLU A 46 -5.31 -18.18 16.49
C GLU A 46 -6.20 -17.56 15.41
N LEU A 47 -6.46 -16.25 15.52
CA LEU A 47 -7.22 -15.51 14.52
C LEU A 47 -6.46 -15.47 13.17
N ILE A 48 -5.17 -15.13 13.21
CA ILE A 48 -4.33 -15.08 12.00
C ILE A 48 -4.16 -16.47 11.39
N LYS A 49 -3.97 -17.50 12.20
CA LYS A 49 -3.95 -18.90 11.72
C LYS A 49 -5.22 -19.25 10.97
N LYS A 50 -6.39 -18.88 11.48
CA LYS A 50 -7.68 -19.14 10.84
C LYS A 50 -7.79 -18.39 9.50
N ILE A 51 -7.47 -17.10 9.48
CA ILE A 51 -7.55 -16.26 8.27
C ILE A 51 -6.59 -16.77 7.19
N THR A 52 -5.39 -17.22 7.56
CA THR A 52 -4.35 -17.65 6.61
C THR A 52 -4.33 -19.15 6.32
N ALA A 53 -5.19 -19.96 6.97
CA ALA A 53 -5.22 -21.41 6.83
C ALA A 53 -5.75 -21.87 5.47
N LYS A 54 -6.60 -21.08 4.83
CA LYS A 54 -7.25 -21.41 3.56
C LYS A 54 -7.03 -20.28 2.55
N ASN A 55 -7.04 -20.61 1.28
CA ASN A 55 -7.02 -19.65 0.19
C ASN A 55 -8.45 -19.48 -0.34
N GLU A 56 -9.15 -18.47 0.17
CA GLU A 56 -10.56 -18.20 -0.16
C GLU A 56 -10.69 -17.00 -1.13
N ILE A 57 -9.61 -16.24 -1.33
CA ILE A 57 -9.62 -15.03 -2.17
C ILE A 57 -8.85 -15.31 -3.46
N ASP A 58 -9.54 -15.26 -4.60
CA ASP A 58 -8.91 -15.33 -5.90
C ASP A 58 -8.38 -13.94 -6.31
N LEU A 59 -7.08 -13.72 -6.18
CA LEU A 59 -6.43 -12.45 -6.50
C LEU A 59 -6.31 -12.19 -8.02
N GLU A 60 -6.62 -13.15 -8.86
CA GLU A 60 -6.61 -13.01 -10.32
C GLU A 60 -8.01 -12.62 -10.85
N LEU A 61 -9.06 -12.89 -10.08
CA LEU A 61 -10.47 -12.65 -10.46
C LEU A 61 -10.77 -11.21 -10.89
N PRO A 62 -10.24 -10.14 -10.22
CA PRO A 62 -10.51 -8.76 -10.64
C PRO A 62 -10.07 -8.44 -12.06
N GLY A 63 -9.07 -9.14 -12.59
CA GLY A 63 -8.60 -9.01 -13.97
C GLY A 63 -9.44 -9.79 -14.99
N GLN A 64 -10.32 -10.68 -14.53
CA GLN A 64 -11.12 -11.58 -15.37
C GLN A 64 -12.57 -11.12 -15.51
N GLN A 65 -13.16 -10.65 -14.41
CA GLN A 65 -14.54 -10.20 -14.38
C GLN A 65 -14.72 -9.01 -13.42
N PRO A 66 -15.77 -8.18 -13.64
CA PRO A 66 -16.05 -7.07 -12.71
C PRO A 66 -16.33 -7.57 -11.29
N CYS A 67 -15.52 -7.14 -10.34
CA CYS A 67 -15.70 -7.40 -8.91
C CYS A 67 -15.06 -6.28 -8.09
N ALA A 68 -15.36 -6.22 -6.79
CA ALA A 68 -14.77 -5.26 -5.87
C ALA A 68 -14.29 -5.97 -4.60
N TYR A 69 -13.04 -5.75 -4.21
CA TYR A 69 -12.46 -6.20 -2.95
C TYR A 69 -12.29 -5.02 -2.01
N PHE A 70 -12.78 -5.16 -0.79
CA PHE A 70 -12.65 -4.16 0.26
C PHE A 70 -11.71 -4.69 1.33
N LEU A 71 -10.54 -4.07 1.44
CA LEU A 71 -9.56 -4.37 2.47
C LEU A 71 -9.67 -3.32 3.57
N VAL A 72 -10.23 -3.72 4.71
CA VAL A 72 -10.39 -2.83 5.87
C VAL A 72 -9.28 -3.14 6.88
N THR A 73 -8.50 -2.14 7.23
CA THR A 73 -7.43 -2.21 8.24
C THR A 73 -7.79 -1.36 9.45
N SER A 74 -7.17 -1.64 10.60
CA SER A 74 -7.30 -0.77 11.77
C SER A 74 -6.44 0.48 11.59
N ASP A 75 -6.96 1.63 11.97
CA ASP A 75 -6.24 2.90 12.06
C ASP A 75 -5.48 3.07 13.38
N GLN A 76 -5.82 2.28 14.41
CA GLN A 76 -5.27 2.38 15.76
C GLN A 76 -4.21 1.31 16.06
N ASP A 77 -4.24 0.17 15.39
CA ASP A 77 -3.35 -0.97 15.67
C ASP A 77 -2.60 -1.40 14.41
N SER A 78 -1.32 -1.07 14.38
CA SER A 78 -0.40 -1.40 13.28
C SER A 78 0.09 -2.85 13.29
N THR A 79 -0.30 -3.67 14.27
CA THR A 79 0.16 -5.06 14.42
C THR A 79 -0.14 -5.89 13.17
N PHE A 80 -1.22 -5.58 12.48
CA PHE A 80 -1.70 -6.34 11.31
C PHE A 80 -1.44 -5.64 9.97
N ASP A 81 -0.79 -4.48 9.94
CA ASP A 81 -0.45 -3.74 8.70
C ASP A 81 0.30 -4.61 7.69
N PHE A 82 1.11 -5.55 8.18
CA PHE A 82 1.86 -6.47 7.33
C PHE A 82 0.94 -7.39 6.50
N LEU A 83 -0.27 -7.74 7.01
CA LEU A 83 -1.24 -8.54 6.24
C LEU A 83 -1.78 -7.74 5.06
N ALA A 84 -2.08 -6.45 5.26
CA ALA A 84 -2.51 -5.56 4.18
C ALA A 84 -1.41 -5.40 3.12
N SER A 85 -0.16 -5.16 3.56
CA SER A 85 1.00 -5.09 2.69
C SER A 85 1.22 -6.41 1.91
N LEU A 86 1.06 -7.55 2.57
CA LEU A 86 1.18 -8.87 1.97
C LEU A 86 0.08 -9.10 0.92
N PHE A 87 -1.17 -8.81 1.27
CA PHE A 87 -2.31 -8.92 0.36
C PHE A 87 -2.09 -8.08 -0.91
N LEU A 88 -1.76 -6.79 -0.77
CA LEU A 88 -1.48 -5.91 -1.90
C LEU A 88 -0.29 -6.39 -2.73
N SER A 89 0.76 -6.88 -2.07
CA SER A 89 1.93 -7.44 -2.75
C SER A 89 1.57 -8.65 -3.62
N PHE A 90 0.79 -9.59 -3.08
CA PHE A 90 0.32 -10.74 -3.84
C PHE A 90 -0.68 -10.36 -4.92
N CYS A 91 -1.54 -9.38 -4.68
CA CYS A 91 -2.46 -8.84 -5.67
C CYS A 91 -1.69 -8.35 -6.92
N PHE A 92 -0.67 -7.53 -6.73
CA PHE A 92 0.20 -7.09 -7.84
C PHE A 92 0.89 -8.26 -8.54
N ILE A 93 1.49 -9.19 -7.79
CA ILE A 93 2.20 -10.34 -8.36
C ILE A 93 1.25 -11.21 -9.19
N LYS A 94 0.09 -11.51 -8.66
CA LYS A 94 -0.90 -12.39 -9.28
C LYS A 94 -1.52 -11.76 -10.53
N LEU A 95 -1.95 -10.50 -10.45
CA LEU A 95 -2.54 -9.78 -11.57
C LEU A 95 -1.53 -9.58 -12.71
N VAL A 96 -0.29 -9.18 -12.42
CA VAL A 96 0.74 -9.00 -13.43
C VAL A 96 1.08 -10.35 -14.09
N ARG A 97 1.26 -11.40 -13.29
CA ARG A 97 1.54 -12.75 -13.79
C ARG A 97 0.40 -13.28 -14.66
N TYR A 98 -0.84 -13.07 -14.24
CA TYR A 98 -2.01 -13.47 -15.03
C TYR A 98 -2.06 -12.72 -16.36
N ALA A 99 -1.82 -11.41 -16.37
CA ALA A 99 -1.75 -10.61 -17.59
C ALA A 99 -0.66 -11.14 -18.53
N ASP A 100 0.54 -11.38 -18.01
CA ASP A 100 1.70 -11.77 -18.81
C ASP A 100 1.59 -13.19 -19.42
N HIS A 101 0.91 -14.12 -18.73
CA HIS A 101 0.86 -15.53 -19.15
C HIS A 101 -0.48 -15.97 -19.75
N ASN A 102 -1.59 -15.33 -19.39
CA ASN A 102 -2.92 -15.81 -19.71
C ASN A 102 -3.73 -14.84 -20.59
N CYS A 103 -3.24 -13.61 -20.81
CA CYS A 103 -3.99 -12.60 -21.55
C CYS A 103 -3.31 -12.22 -22.84
N GLU A 104 -4.12 -11.98 -23.88
CA GLU A 104 -3.65 -11.51 -25.16
C GLU A 104 -3.00 -10.12 -25.04
N GLY A 105 -1.82 -9.95 -25.63
CA GLY A 105 -1.05 -8.71 -25.55
C GLY A 105 -0.56 -8.34 -24.16
N GLY A 106 -0.58 -9.27 -23.19
CA GLY A 106 -0.10 -9.03 -21.81
C GLY A 106 -0.96 -8.04 -21.01
N LYS A 107 -2.25 -7.88 -21.37
CA LYS A 107 -3.17 -6.93 -20.73
C LYS A 107 -4.37 -7.65 -20.16
N LEU A 108 -4.76 -7.27 -18.95
CA LEU A 108 -5.98 -7.78 -18.33
C LEU A 108 -7.21 -7.40 -19.17
N PRO A 109 -8.15 -8.34 -19.40
CA PRO A 109 -9.39 -8.06 -20.13
C PRO A 109 -10.30 -7.06 -19.37
N VAL A 110 -10.30 -7.11 -18.03
CA VAL A 110 -10.99 -6.17 -17.18
C VAL A 110 -9.96 -5.23 -16.54
N PRO A 111 -10.10 -3.90 -16.68
CA PRO A 111 -9.19 -2.95 -16.02
C PRO A 111 -9.31 -3.09 -14.50
N VAL A 112 -8.17 -3.17 -13.81
CA VAL A 112 -8.13 -3.21 -12.35
C VAL A 112 -7.65 -1.88 -11.81
N HIS A 113 -8.43 -1.27 -10.92
CA HIS A 113 -8.04 -0.05 -10.21
C HIS A 113 -7.88 -0.34 -8.72
N ILE A 114 -6.69 -0.07 -8.18
CA ILE A 114 -6.40 -0.22 -6.76
C ILE A 114 -6.48 1.16 -6.11
N LEU A 115 -7.40 1.33 -5.18
CA LEU A 115 -7.56 2.57 -4.41
C LEU A 115 -6.95 2.36 -3.01
N GLY A 116 -5.77 2.94 -2.78
CA GLY A 116 -5.11 2.98 -1.48
C GLY A 116 -5.47 4.27 -0.76
N GLU A 117 -6.59 4.28 -0.02
CA GLU A 117 -7.13 5.48 0.62
C GLU A 117 -6.21 6.02 1.72
N GLU A 118 -5.58 5.15 2.49
CA GLU A 118 -4.57 5.53 3.49
C GLU A 118 -3.33 4.64 3.29
N LEU A 119 -2.56 4.96 2.24
CA LEU A 119 -1.42 4.12 1.85
C LEU A 119 -0.39 3.96 2.97
N THR A 120 -0.23 4.97 3.80
CA THR A 120 0.72 4.97 4.92
C THR A 120 0.28 4.06 6.07
N ALA A 121 -1.01 3.76 6.21
CA ALA A 121 -1.54 2.83 7.20
C ALA A 121 -1.49 1.35 6.76
N CYS A 122 -1.34 1.08 5.46
CA CYS A 122 -1.29 -0.30 4.94
C CYS A 122 0.06 -1.01 5.12
N GLY A 123 0.96 -0.51 5.97
CA GLY A 123 2.33 -1.00 6.06
C GLY A 123 3.18 -0.63 4.84
N THR A 124 4.42 -1.10 4.80
CA THR A 124 5.29 -0.86 3.65
C THR A 124 5.07 -1.93 2.60
N ILE A 125 4.60 -1.54 1.41
CA ILE A 125 4.48 -2.46 0.27
C ILE A 125 5.85 -2.59 -0.37
N PRO A 126 6.47 -3.78 -0.38
CA PRO A 126 7.79 -3.96 -0.99
C PRO A 126 7.80 -3.60 -2.47
N ASP A 127 8.85 -2.93 -2.92
CA ASP A 127 9.08 -2.55 -4.33
C ASP A 127 7.92 -1.78 -4.98
N LEU A 128 7.15 -1.00 -4.20
CA LEU A 128 5.96 -0.29 -4.70
C LEU A 128 6.30 0.61 -5.90
N SER A 129 7.38 1.38 -5.83
CA SER A 129 7.83 2.25 -6.93
C SER A 129 8.02 1.47 -8.24
N ARG A 130 8.73 0.34 -8.17
CA ARG A 130 8.94 -0.56 -9.31
C ARG A 130 7.64 -1.17 -9.82
N ARG A 131 6.73 -1.56 -8.92
CA ARG A 131 5.41 -2.10 -9.31
C ARG A 131 4.60 -1.06 -10.06
N LEU A 132 4.52 0.16 -9.55
CA LEU A 132 3.80 1.27 -10.20
C LEU A 132 4.31 1.56 -11.61
N SER A 133 5.61 1.43 -11.87
CA SER A 133 6.18 1.68 -13.20
C SER A 133 5.74 0.65 -14.26
N VAL A 134 5.37 -0.56 -13.86
CA VAL A 134 5.08 -1.66 -14.79
C VAL A 134 3.59 -2.00 -14.94
N ILE A 135 2.75 -1.67 -13.97
CA ILE A 135 1.34 -2.09 -13.94
C ILE A 135 0.49 -1.47 -15.06
N ARG A 136 0.83 -0.25 -15.49
CA ARG A 136 0.09 0.48 -16.52
C ARG A 136 -0.05 -0.32 -17.82
N SER A 137 1.02 -0.99 -18.27
CA SER A 137 1.02 -1.77 -19.49
C SER A 137 0.11 -3.02 -19.40
N ARG A 138 -0.25 -3.47 -18.19
CA ARG A 138 -1.10 -4.61 -17.90
C ARG A 138 -2.56 -4.25 -17.64
N ASN A 139 -2.96 -3.00 -17.92
CA ASN A 139 -4.31 -2.49 -17.65
C ASN A 139 -4.65 -2.43 -16.13
N ILE A 140 -3.62 -2.19 -15.31
CA ILE A 140 -3.74 -2.02 -13.87
C ILE A 140 -3.35 -0.58 -13.54
N SER A 141 -4.13 0.06 -12.69
CA SER A 141 -3.87 1.41 -12.19
C SER A 141 -3.99 1.47 -10.67
N MET A 142 -3.37 2.47 -10.05
CA MET A 142 -3.44 2.69 -8.62
C MET A 142 -3.60 4.16 -8.29
N SER A 143 -4.51 4.48 -7.38
CA SER A 143 -4.58 5.76 -6.70
C SER A 143 -3.98 5.64 -5.30
N CYS A 144 -2.93 6.41 -5.03
CA CYS A 144 -2.26 6.46 -3.74
C CYS A 144 -2.72 7.71 -3.00
N VAL A 145 -3.42 7.55 -1.90
CA VAL A 145 -3.84 8.66 -1.03
C VAL A 145 -3.04 8.62 0.26
N PHE A 146 -2.57 9.76 0.71
CA PHE A 146 -1.83 9.94 1.96
C PHE A 146 -2.03 11.35 2.51
N GLN A 147 -1.93 11.50 3.82
CA GLN A 147 -2.24 12.76 4.50
C GLN A 147 -1.18 13.85 4.27
N ASN A 148 0.10 13.46 4.28
CA ASN A 148 1.22 14.36 4.11
C ASN A 148 2.45 13.65 3.54
N LEU A 149 3.40 14.44 3.02
CA LEU A 149 4.64 13.89 2.45
C LEU A 149 5.59 13.35 3.51
N ALA A 150 5.57 13.88 4.72
CA ALA A 150 6.43 13.40 5.80
C ALA A 150 6.10 11.95 6.18
N GLY A 151 4.81 11.60 6.26
CA GLY A 151 4.36 10.22 6.48
C GLY A 151 4.78 9.29 5.36
N LEU A 152 4.65 9.73 4.10
CA LEU A 152 5.11 8.96 2.94
C LEU A 152 6.63 8.78 2.95
N GLN A 153 7.40 9.82 3.26
CA GLN A 153 8.87 9.78 3.36
C GLN A 153 9.35 8.84 4.46
N ASN A 154 8.68 8.83 5.61
CA ASN A 154 8.99 7.93 6.71
C ASN A 154 8.71 6.46 6.33
N ARG A 155 7.64 6.20 5.60
CA ARG A 155 7.26 4.84 5.17
C ARG A 155 8.13 4.33 4.02
N TYR A 156 8.50 5.23 3.09
CA TYR A 156 9.35 4.94 1.93
C TYR A 156 10.58 5.86 1.95
N PRO A 157 11.60 5.54 2.77
CA PRO A 157 12.77 6.40 3.00
C PRO A 157 13.63 6.56 1.75
N GLN A 158 14.66 7.40 1.86
CA GLN A 158 15.55 7.77 0.77
C GLN A 158 14.76 8.49 -0.34
N ASN A 159 14.92 8.12 -1.60
CA ASN A 159 14.22 8.71 -2.72
C ASN A 159 13.00 7.91 -3.19
N LEU A 160 12.66 6.81 -2.51
CA LEU A 160 11.57 5.92 -2.91
C LEU A 160 10.21 6.63 -2.94
N TRP A 161 9.94 7.52 -1.98
CA TRP A 161 8.72 8.31 -1.97
C TRP A 161 8.60 9.25 -3.19
N GLN A 162 9.73 9.82 -3.65
CA GLN A 162 9.76 10.66 -4.85
C GLN A 162 9.51 9.84 -6.12
N GLU A 163 10.03 8.62 -6.20
CA GLU A 163 9.77 7.70 -7.29
C GLU A 163 8.29 7.30 -7.34
N ILE A 164 7.67 7.03 -6.18
CA ILE A 164 6.23 6.73 -6.10
C ILE A 164 5.42 7.89 -6.70
N ILE A 165 5.68 9.13 -6.26
CA ILE A 165 4.99 10.31 -6.78
C ILE A 165 5.34 10.52 -8.27
N GLY A 166 6.58 10.28 -8.66
CA GLY A 166 7.04 10.40 -10.05
C GLY A 166 6.35 9.45 -11.02
N ASN A 167 5.88 8.30 -10.54
CA ASN A 167 5.10 7.35 -11.32
C ASN A 167 3.60 7.74 -11.46
N CYS A 168 3.16 8.79 -10.77
CA CYS A 168 1.78 9.29 -10.84
C CYS A 168 1.69 10.43 -11.87
N ASP A 169 1.01 10.20 -12.99
CA ASP A 169 0.81 11.20 -14.04
C ASP A 169 -0.15 12.34 -13.62
N ALA A 170 -1.08 12.06 -12.72
CA ALA A 170 -2.02 13.02 -12.16
C ALA A 170 -1.87 13.06 -10.63
N GLN A 171 -1.84 14.25 -10.06
CA GLN A 171 -1.76 14.49 -8.63
C GLN A 171 -2.88 15.43 -8.24
N LEU A 172 -3.68 15.03 -7.26
CA LEU A 172 -4.76 15.82 -6.68
C LEU A 172 -4.32 16.27 -5.29
N PHE A 173 -4.22 17.57 -5.09
CA PHE A 173 -3.88 18.17 -3.81
C PHE A 173 -5.14 18.80 -3.18
N LEU A 174 -5.49 18.34 -1.99
CA LEU A 174 -6.71 18.75 -1.29
C LEU A 174 -6.46 19.71 -0.13
N GLY A 175 -5.20 20.09 0.11
CA GLY A 175 -4.74 20.94 1.20
C GLY A 175 -3.71 20.23 2.08
N CYS A 176 -2.94 21.01 2.83
CA CYS A 176 -1.98 20.51 3.82
C CYS A 176 -1.84 21.50 4.98
N THR A 177 -1.23 21.03 6.07
CA THR A 177 -0.89 21.85 7.23
C THR A 177 0.61 21.86 7.51
N ASP A 178 1.39 21.07 6.77
CA ASP A 178 2.82 20.92 6.96
C ASP A 178 3.62 21.65 5.87
N GLN A 179 4.75 22.24 6.29
CA GLN A 179 5.63 23.04 5.44
C GLN A 179 6.23 22.23 4.27
N LEU A 180 6.64 20.97 4.53
CA LEU A 180 7.27 20.12 3.52
C LEU A 180 6.34 19.87 2.32
N THR A 181 5.08 19.54 2.59
CA THR A 181 4.07 19.36 1.54
C THR A 181 3.78 20.67 0.82
N ALA A 182 3.69 21.81 1.52
CA ALA A 182 3.45 23.11 0.93
C ALA A 182 4.58 23.53 -0.02
N GLU A 183 5.84 23.37 0.37
CA GLU A 183 7.01 23.65 -0.46
C GLU A 183 7.05 22.76 -1.71
N PHE A 184 6.78 21.48 -1.54
CA PHE A 184 6.72 20.54 -2.65
C PHE A 184 5.65 20.91 -3.68
N ILE A 185 4.45 21.24 -3.24
CA ILE A 185 3.34 21.65 -4.11
C ILE A 185 3.64 22.99 -4.77
N SER A 186 4.15 23.98 -4.01
CA SER A 186 4.59 25.28 -4.55
C SER A 186 5.58 25.11 -5.70
N ALA A 187 6.62 24.29 -5.51
CA ALA A 187 7.60 24.00 -6.57
C ALA A 187 6.96 23.37 -7.81
N ARG A 188 5.92 22.53 -7.63
CA ARG A 188 5.17 21.90 -8.72
C ARG A 188 4.25 22.84 -9.49
N THR A 189 3.79 23.94 -8.88
CA THR A 189 2.98 24.95 -9.58
C THR A 189 3.78 25.73 -10.62
N GLY A 190 5.11 25.75 -10.51
CA GLY A 190 6.00 26.43 -11.41
C GLY A 190 6.19 27.92 -11.08
N LEU A 191 6.84 28.64 -12.00
CA LEU A 191 7.18 30.05 -11.85
C LEU A 191 6.41 30.91 -12.85
N ALA A 192 5.93 32.05 -12.38
CA ALA A 192 5.36 33.10 -13.22
C ALA A 192 6.30 34.30 -13.28
N SER A 193 6.33 34.98 -14.43
CA SER A 193 6.99 36.26 -14.59
C SER A 193 6.07 37.38 -14.13
N VAL A 194 6.53 38.19 -13.20
CA VAL A 194 5.79 39.35 -12.67
C VAL A 194 6.55 40.62 -12.93
N ALA A 195 5.85 41.68 -13.30
CA ALA A 195 6.43 43.00 -13.42
C ALA A 195 6.71 43.55 -12.02
N VAL A 196 7.94 43.96 -11.79
CA VAL A 196 8.37 44.59 -10.53
C VAL A 196 8.77 45.99 -10.82
N SER A 197 8.13 46.98 -10.16
CA SER A 197 8.55 48.38 -10.21
C SER A 197 9.07 48.79 -8.84
N SER A 198 10.26 49.32 -8.81
CA SER A 198 10.86 49.91 -7.62
C SER A 198 10.93 51.42 -7.76
N LYS A 199 10.31 52.14 -6.81
CA LYS A 199 10.37 53.61 -6.77
C LYS A 199 11.33 54.00 -5.64
N SER A 200 12.44 54.65 -6.00
CA SER A 200 13.38 55.22 -5.04
C SER A 200 13.24 56.72 -5.02
N LYS A 201 13.07 57.28 -3.84
CA LYS A 201 13.07 58.75 -3.61
C LYS A 201 14.33 59.10 -2.84
N GLN A 202 15.19 59.93 -3.43
CA GLN A 202 16.37 60.42 -2.75
C GLN A 202 15.98 61.65 -1.93
N LEU A 203 16.02 61.52 -0.63
CA LEU A 203 15.84 62.63 0.32
C LEU A 203 17.21 63.21 0.67
N GLY A 204 17.60 64.28 0.00
CA GLY A 204 18.83 64.99 0.30
C GLY A 204 18.60 65.93 1.51
N THR A 205 19.19 65.63 2.66
CA THR A 205 19.03 66.39 3.92
C THR A 205 19.87 67.69 3.94
N TRP A 206 20.76 67.94 2.99
CA TRP A 206 21.74 69.02 3.04
C TRP A 206 21.88 69.84 1.74
N ARG A 207 20.96 69.76 0.78
CA ARG A 207 21.00 70.60 -0.44
C ARG A 207 19.83 71.57 -0.46
N ILE A 208 20.17 72.85 -0.20
CA ILE A 208 19.19 73.97 -0.16
C ILE A 208 18.72 74.37 -1.57
N SER A 209 19.23 73.78 -2.64
CA SER A 209 18.99 74.30 -4.01
C SER A 209 18.16 73.43 -4.96
N ASN A 210 17.70 72.22 -4.57
CA ASN A 210 16.85 71.43 -5.46
C ASN A 210 15.55 71.07 -4.77
N TYR A 211 14.50 71.84 -4.99
CA TYR A 211 13.15 71.67 -4.47
C TYR A 211 12.35 70.55 -5.17
N THR A 212 12.93 69.93 -6.19
CA THR A 212 12.30 68.79 -6.89
C THR A 212 12.90 67.46 -6.39
N PRO A 213 12.09 66.61 -5.69
CA PRO A 213 12.57 65.30 -5.32
C PRO A 213 12.86 64.47 -6.58
N GLU A 214 14.07 63.92 -6.68
CA GLU A 214 14.40 62.98 -7.74
C GLU A 214 13.73 61.65 -7.46
N PHE A 215 12.77 61.31 -8.32
CA PHE A 215 12.14 60.00 -8.32
C PHE A 215 12.83 59.15 -9.39
N ARG A 216 13.38 58.04 -8.96
CA ARG A 216 13.88 57.00 -9.87
C ARG A 216 12.91 55.83 -9.86
N GLU A 217 12.30 55.55 -10.99
CA GLU A 217 11.49 54.38 -11.22
C GLU A 217 12.30 53.37 -12.03
N THR A 218 12.54 52.22 -11.46
CA THR A 218 13.17 51.08 -12.15
C THR A 218 12.13 49.99 -12.34
N SER A 219 11.80 49.70 -13.57
CA SER A 219 10.91 48.58 -13.91
C SER A 219 11.73 47.37 -14.38
N GLY A 220 11.39 46.20 -13.94
CA GLY A 220 12.03 44.93 -14.29
C GLY A 220 11.05 43.79 -14.29
N VAL A 221 11.49 42.63 -14.75
CA VAL A 221 10.71 41.39 -14.69
C VAL A 221 11.33 40.51 -13.63
N GLY A 222 10.57 40.21 -12.61
CA GLY A 222 10.92 39.26 -11.56
C GLY A 222 10.30 37.89 -11.81
N LYS A 223 10.84 36.83 -11.17
CA LYS A 223 10.25 35.49 -11.12
C LYS A 223 9.61 35.27 -9.77
N ARG A 224 8.38 34.76 -9.76
CA ARG A 224 7.66 34.39 -8.56
C ARG A 224 7.04 32.99 -8.73
N PRO A 225 7.02 32.11 -7.71
CA PRO A 225 6.17 30.91 -7.76
C PRO A 225 4.72 31.28 -8.07
N VAL A 226 4.04 30.48 -8.87
CA VAL A 226 2.60 30.67 -9.16
C VAL A 226 1.81 30.68 -7.88
N LEU A 227 2.11 29.73 -6.97
CA LEU A 227 1.66 29.73 -5.59
C LEU A 227 2.87 29.61 -4.68
N THR A 228 3.02 30.51 -3.73
CA THR A 228 4.05 30.44 -2.69
C THR A 228 3.65 29.38 -1.64
N PRO A 229 4.58 28.83 -0.83
CA PRO A 229 4.24 27.83 0.19
C PRO A 229 3.18 28.30 1.18
N ASP A 230 3.17 29.58 1.54
CA ASP A 230 2.17 30.15 2.43
C ASP A 230 0.79 30.31 1.76
N GLU A 231 0.74 30.55 0.46
CA GLU A 231 -0.50 30.54 -0.31
C GLU A 231 -1.06 29.12 -0.45
N VAL A 232 -0.20 28.11 -0.60
CA VAL A 232 -0.59 26.70 -0.59
C VAL A 232 -1.17 26.30 0.75
N LEU A 233 -0.56 26.71 1.88
CA LEU A 233 -1.07 26.45 3.22
C LEU A 233 -2.43 27.11 3.49
N ARG A 234 -2.70 28.24 2.81
CA ARG A 234 -3.96 29.00 2.93
C ARG A 234 -4.96 28.70 1.83
N LEU A 235 -4.76 27.61 1.08
CA LEU A 235 -5.71 27.20 0.05
C LEU A 235 -7.10 27.02 0.69
N PRO A 236 -8.17 27.63 0.15
CA PRO A 236 -9.53 27.48 0.68
C PRO A 236 -9.95 26.01 0.80
N LEU A 237 -10.71 25.68 1.85
CA LEU A 237 -11.09 24.30 2.16
C LEU A 237 -11.97 23.66 1.07
N ASP A 238 -12.68 24.45 0.30
CA ASP A 238 -13.52 24.04 -0.84
C ASP A 238 -12.76 23.91 -2.15
N GLN A 239 -11.47 24.26 -2.18
CA GLN A 239 -10.64 24.23 -3.38
C GLN A 239 -9.59 23.13 -3.37
N ALA A 240 -9.18 22.71 -4.55
CA ALA A 240 -8.15 21.70 -4.79
C ALA A 240 -7.26 22.12 -5.95
N LEU A 241 -6.03 21.58 -6.00
CA LEU A 241 -5.14 21.72 -7.13
C LEU A 241 -5.00 20.39 -7.86
N ILE A 242 -5.12 20.44 -9.18
CA ILE A 242 -4.87 19.28 -10.06
C ILE A 242 -3.60 19.53 -10.85
N ILE A 243 -2.62 18.66 -10.67
CA ILE A 243 -1.33 18.70 -11.35
C ILE A 243 -1.25 17.51 -12.29
N ILE A 244 -1.26 17.76 -13.60
CA ILE A 244 -1.19 16.72 -14.63
C ILE A 244 0.08 16.92 -15.42
N ARG A 245 0.82 15.85 -15.71
CA ARG A 245 2.03 15.89 -16.51
C ARG A 245 1.78 16.57 -17.86
N GLY A 246 2.60 17.57 -18.20
CA GLY A 246 2.50 18.32 -19.46
C GLY A 246 1.37 19.34 -19.53
N LYS A 247 0.67 19.59 -18.42
CA LYS A 247 -0.39 20.61 -18.32
C LYS A 247 -0.04 21.66 -17.27
N LYS A 248 -0.65 22.85 -17.40
CA LYS A 248 -0.62 23.85 -16.33
C LYS A 248 -1.43 23.35 -15.15
N VAL A 249 -1.06 23.76 -13.94
CA VAL A 249 -1.81 23.46 -12.73
C VAL A 249 -3.21 24.07 -12.82
N LEU A 250 -4.21 23.29 -12.44
CA LEU A 250 -5.59 23.72 -12.38
C LEU A 250 -6.01 23.88 -10.91
N GLN A 251 -6.63 25.00 -10.59
CA GLN A 251 -7.32 25.21 -9.32
C GLN A 251 -8.81 25.00 -9.58
N VAL A 252 -9.44 24.12 -8.80
CA VAL A 252 -10.80 23.66 -9.00
C VAL A 252 -11.55 23.58 -7.66
N ASP A 253 -12.85 23.61 -7.71
CA ASP A 253 -13.68 23.38 -6.53
C ASP A 253 -13.74 21.89 -6.20
N LYS A 254 -13.74 21.55 -4.90
CA LYS A 254 -13.93 20.20 -4.43
C LYS A 254 -15.36 19.76 -4.65
N MET A 255 -15.53 18.54 -5.14
CA MET A 255 -16.84 17.94 -5.27
C MET A 255 -17.30 17.34 -3.93
N ASP A 256 -18.46 17.73 -3.48
CA ASP A 256 -19.14 17.07 -2.36
C ASP A 256 -19.83 15.80 -2.90
N TYR A 257 -19.43 14.64 -2.38
CA TYR A 257 -19.98 13.35 -2.80
C TYR A 257 -21.50 13.25 -2.59
N SER A 258 -22.06 13.98 -1.62
CA SER A 258 -23.51 14.00 -1.38
C SER A 258 -24.32 14.59 -2.55
N LYS A 259 -23.66 15.42 -3.39
CA LYS A 259 -24.24 16.01 -4.59
C LYS A 259 -24.14 15.12 -5.82
N HIS A 260 -23.42 14.00 -5.72
CA HIS A 260 -23.31 13.05 -6.84
C HIS A 260 -24.65 12.35 -7.09
N PRO A 261 -25.09 12.14 -8.34
CA PRO A 261 -26.37 11.48 -8.65
C PRO A 261 -26.54 10.11 -7.99
N GLU A 262 -25.45 9.38 -7.80
CA GLU A 262 -25.44 8.06 -7.16
C GLU A 262 -25.47 8.11 -5.62
N ALA A 263 -25.32 9.29 -5.01
CA ALA A 263 -25.32 9.45 -3.55
C ALA A 263 -26.60 8.93 -2.90
N LYS A 264 -27.73 9.02 -3.61
CA LYS A 264 -29.04 8.49 -3.17
C LYS A 264 -29.06 6.98 -2.89
N TYR A 265 -28.11 6.23 -3.46
CA TYR A 265 -27.97 4.78 -3.26
C TYR A 265 -27.02 4.43 -2.11
N LEU A 266 -26.25 5.38 -1.60
CA LEU A 266 -25.34 5.16 -0.48
C LEU A 266 -26.15 4.92 0.79
N ARG A 267 -25.85 3.83 1.48
CA ARG A 267 -26.41 3.50 2.79
C ARG A 267 -25.30 3.40 3.81
N SER A 268 -25.48 4.05 4.96
CA SER A 268 -24.54 3.89 6.08
C SER A 268 -24.61 2.46 6.61
N CYS A 269 -23.50 1.76 6.63
CA CYS A 269 -23.38 0.41 7.18
C CYS A 269 -22.18 0.36 8.11
N LYS A 270 -22.34 -0.21 9.30
CA LYS A 270 -21.22 -0.41 10.22
C LYS A 270 -20.39 -1.61 9.74
N ALA A 271 -19.06 -1.45 9.67
CA ALA A 271 -18.14 -2.54 9.32
C ALA A 271 -18.31 -3.75 10.25
N SER A 272 -18.60 -3.55 11.53
CA SER A 272 -18.88 -4.60 12.51
C SER A 272 -20.14 -5.41 12.23
N ALA A 273 -21.04 -4.91 11.38
CA ALA A 273 -22.26 -5.63 10.97
C ALA A 273 -21.99 -6.62 9.82
N HIS A 274 -20.84 -6.53 9.18
CA HIS A 274 -20.45 -7.46 8.13
C HIS A 274 -19.99 -8.79 8.76
N VAL A 275 -20.69 -9.87 8.43
CA VAL A 275 -20.29 -11.23 8.83
C VAL A 275 -19.66 -11.89 7.60
N PRO A 276 -18.36 -12.20 7.63
CA PRO A 276 -17.68 -12.89 6.53
C PRO A 276 -18.34 -14.22 6.21
N GLU A 277 -18.30 -14.66 4.96
CA GLU A 277 -18.95 -15.89 4.52
C GLU A 277 -18.40 -17.13 5.25
N TRP A 278 -17.08 -17.18 5.46
CA TRP A 278 -16.44 -18.26 6.22
C TRP A 278 -17.03 -18.39 7.65
N ARG A 279 -17.36 -17.27 8.29
CA ARG A 279 -17.94 -17.26 9.64
C ARG A 279 -19.38 -17.76 9.62
N ARG A 280 -20.16 -17.38 8.60
CA ARG A 280 -21.50 -17.92 8.40
C ARG A 280 -21.46 -19.43 8.19
N LEU A 281 -20.54 -19.92 7.37
CA LEU A 281 -20.35 -21.35 7.13
C LEU A 281 -19.94 -22.12 8.39
N GLU A 282 -19.05 -21.55 9.22
CA GLU A 282 -18.69 -22.13 10.52
C GLU A 282 -19.90 -22.21 11.48
N GLU A 283 -20.71 -21.14 11.54
CA GLU A 283 -21.91 -21.10 12.36
C GLU A 283 -22.98 -22.08 11.86
N GLU A 284 -23.13 -22.26 10.56
CA GLU A 284 -24.02 -23.27 9.96
C GLU A 284 -23.51 -24.68 10.21
N ALA A 285 -22.21 -24.94 10.06
CA ALA A 285 -21.60 -26.21 10.35
C ALA A 285 -21.71 -26.59 11.85
N ALA A 286 -21.59 -25.59 12.73
CA ALA A 286 -21.80 -25.81 14.19
C ALA A 286 -23.24 -26.12 14.56
N LYS A 287 -24.23 -25.68 13.78
CA LYS A 287 -25.65 -25.97 13.94
C LYS A 287 -26.03 -27.34 13.39
N THR A 288 -25.23 -27.92 12.50
CA THR A 288 -25.48 -29.24 11.93
C THR A 288 -24.93 -30.28 12.89
N PRO A 289 -25.76 -31.23 13.44
CA PRO A 289 -25.26 -32.25 14.35
C PRO A 289 -24.18 -33.09 13.69
N GLN A 290 -22.96 -33.10 14.25
CA GLN A 290 -21.92 -34.02 13.79
C GLN A 290 -22.42 -35.46 13.87
N PRO A 291 -22.34 -36.25 12.78
CA PRO A 291 -22.64 -37.68 12.87
C PRO A 291 -21.68 -38.30 13.89
N ALA A 292 -22.26 -39.07 14.82
CA ALA A 292 -21.51 -39.72 15.88
C ALA A 292 -20.27 -40.44 15.32
N PRO A 293 -19.09 -40.33 15.97
CA PRO A 293 -17.87 -40.97 15.49
C PRO A 293 -18.12 -42.47 15.32
N LYS A 294 -17.84 -42.98 14.12
CA LYS A 294 -17.92 -44.44 13.85
C LYS A 294 -17.08 -45.16 14.90
N PRO A 295 -17.62 -46.19 15.55
CA PRO A 295 -16.87 -46.94 16.55
C PRO A 295 -15.59 -47.49 15.90
N ALA A 296 -14.46 -47.29 16.59
CA ALA A 296 -13.18 -47.79 16.16
C ALA A 296 -13.24 -49.30 15.90
N PRO A 297 -12.64 -49.82 14.82
CA PRO A 297 -12.62 -51.23 14.56
C PRO A 297 -12.00 -51.96 15.73
N ALA A 298 -12.75 -52.97 16.28
CA ALA A 298 -12.34 -53.77 17.43
C ALA A 298 -10.92 -54.33 17.22
N ALA A 299 -10.04 -54.06 18.16
CA ALA A 299 -8.66 -54.56 18.14
C ALA A 299 -8.69 -56.09 18.04
N LYS A 300 -8.11 -56.64 16.97
CA LYS A 300 -7.90 -58.07 16.82
C LYS A 300 -7.09 -58.61 18.00
N LYS A 301 -7.68 -59.54 18.78
CA LYS A 301 -6.97 -60.24 19.88
C LYS A 301 -5.68 -60.87 19.33
N PRO A 302 -4.55 -60.78 20.06
CA PRO A 302 -3.31 -61.41 19.61
C PRO A 302 -3.46 -62.94 19.60
N ALA A 303 -3.04 -63.57 18.52
CA ALA A 303 -3.06 -65.02 18.36
C ALA A 303 -2.15 -65.69 19.43
N LYS A 304 -2.69 -66.67 20.17
CA LYS A 304 -1.93 -67.48 21.14
C LYS A 304 -0.76 -68.16 20.43
N ARG A 305 0.47 -67.86 20.81
CA ARG A 305 1.67 -68.61 20.44
C ARG A 305 1.56 -70.02 20.96
N LYS A 306 1.56 -71.02 20.09
CA LYS A 306 1.73 -72.44 20.43
C LYS A 306 3.14 -72.64 21.00
N ALA A 307 3.18 -73.17 22.19
CA ALA A 307 4.43 -73.63 22.84
C ALA A 307 4.99 -74.79 22.05
N THR A 308 6.19 -74.69 21.56
CA THR A 308 6.99 -75.85 21.07
C THR A 308 7.59 -76.61 22.25
N LYS A 309 7.34 -77.91 22.32
CA LYS A 309 7.97 -78.85 23.24
C LYS A 309 9.47 -78.94 22.93
N PRO A 310 10.35 -79.14 23.94
CA PRO A 310 11.76 -79.46 23.70
C PRO A 310 11.84 -80.97 23.37
N ALA A 311 12.65 -81.26 22.33
CA ALA A 311 13.05 -82.60 22.02
C ALA A 311 14.27 -82.98 22.89
N SER A 312 14.20 -84.19 23.49
CA SER A 312 15.24 -84.91 24.20
C SER A 312 16.43 -85.24 23.30
#